data_85aed75072c6d3b66388f211fa1a48c8
#
_entry.id   85aed75072c6d3b66388f211fa1a48c8
#
_cell.length_a   1.000
_cell.length_b   1.000
_cell.length_c   1.000
_cell.angle_alpha   90.00
_cell.angle_beta   90.00
_cell.angle_gamma   90.00
#
_symmetry.space_group_name_H-M   'P 1'
#
loop_
_entity.id
_entity.type
_entity.pdbx_description
1 polymer ?
#
loop_
_entity_poly.entity_id
_entity_poly.type
_entity_poly.pdbx_seq_one_letter_code
_entity_poly.pdbx_strand_id
1 'polypeptide(L)' 'MLVIKLTKFNSEAQKKGEFVLNAEIIETIEETPDTVVTLTNGKKLIVDESMDDIVRRVMKYRRALKQF' A
#
# COMPACT_ATOMS: atom_id res chain seq x y z
N MET A 1 11.82 9.62 4.02
CA MET A 1 11.26 8.45 3.33
C MET A 1 9.86 8.15 3.86
N LEU A 2 8.89 8.00 3.00
CA LEU A 2 7.52 7.72 3.38
C LEU A 2 7.26 6.22 3.21
N VAL A 3 7.07 5.51 4.32
CA VAL A 3 6.81 4.07 4.27
C VAL A 3 5.48 3.74 4.92
N ILE A 4 4.80 2.74 4.39
CA ILE A 4 3.54 2.26 4.92
C ILE A 4 3.58 0.75 5.06
N LYS A 5 2.83 0.22 6.01
CA LYS A 5 2.66 -1.22 6.16
C LYS A 5 1.46 -1.68 5.36
N LEU A 6 1.65 -2.75 4.60
CA LEU A 6 0.58 -3.41 3.85
C LEU A 6 0.65 -4.91 4.07
N THR A 7 -0.42 -5.60 3.73
CA THR A 7 -0.49 -7.05 3.87
C THR A 7 -0.63 -7.65 2.47
N LYS A 8 0.31 -8.49 2.11
CA LYS A 8 0.29 -9.17 0.82
C LYS A 8 -0.94 -10.07 0.74
N PHE A 9 -1.71 -9.93 -0.32
CA PHE A 9 -2.86 -10.78 -0.56
C PHE A 9 -2.41 -12.20 -0.84
N ASN A 10 -3.02 -13.15 -0.14
CA ASN A 10 -2.71 -14.56 -0.35
C ASN A 10 -3.96 -15.38 -0.07
N SER A 11 -4.60 -15.84 -1.12
CA SER A 11 -5.85 -16.58 -1.03
C SER A 11 -5.70 -17.94 -0.34
N GLU A 12 -4.49 -18.44 -0.25
CA GLU A 12 -4.24 -19.70 0.44
C GLU A 12 -3.93 -19.50 1.91
N ALA A 13 -3.93 -18.27 2.37
CA ALA A 13 -3.19 -17.99 3.56
C ALA A 13 -3.99 -17.86 4.79
N GLN A 14 -3.60 -18.69 5.63
CA GLN A 14 -3.65 -18.45 7.03
C GLN A 14 -2.48 -17.59 7.53
N LYS A 15 -1.55 -17.26 6.66
CA LYS A 15 -0.39 -16.44 7.02
C LYS A 15 -0.53 -15.05 6.42
N LYS A 16 -0.54 -14.05 7.28
CA LYS A 16 -0.55 -12.66 6.84
C LYS A 16 0.88 -12.26 6.49
N GLY A 17 1.10 -11.95 5.22
CA GLY A 17 2.40 -11.48 4.77
C GLY A 17 2.51 -9.97 4.86
N GLU A 18 2.79 -9.46 6.06
CA GLU A 18 3.01 -8.03 6.22
C GLU A 18 4.32 -7.60 5.59
N PHE A 19 4.32 -6.44 4.97
CA PHE A 19 5.53 -5.85 4.42
C PHE A 19 5.45 -4.33 4.48
N VAL A 20 6.61 -3.72 4.36
CA VAL A 20 6.75 -2.26 4.37
C VAL A 20 7.04 -1.80 2.95
N LEU A 21 6.28 -0.83 2.49
CA LEU A 21 6.42 -0.29 1.13
C LEU A 21 6.79 1.17 1.21
N ASN A 22 7.72 1.59 0.36
CA ASN A 22 8.01 3.01 0.15
C ASN A 22 6.86 3.59 -0.66
N ALA A 23 6.02 4.41 -0.02
CA ALA A 23 4.83 4.94 -0.65
C ALA A 23 5.15 5.95 -1.75
N GLU A 24 6.37 6.48 -1.78
CA GLU A 24 6.78 7.45 -2.80
C GLU A 24 6.94 6.83 -4.18
N ILE A 25 7.06 5.51 -4.26
CA ILE A 25 7.18 4.82 -5.55
C ILE A 25 5.85 4.24 -6.04
N ILE A 26 4.75 4.55 -5.36
CA ILE A 26 3.42 4.15 -5.83
C ILE A 26 3.00 5.05 -6.98
N GLU A 27 2.66 4.44 -8.10
CA GLU A 27 2.14 5.15 -9.26
C GLU A 27 0.63 5.19 -9.25
N THR A 28 -0.01 4.03 -9.12
CA THR A 28 -1.47 3.94 -9.09
C THR A 28 -1.93 2.89 -8.09
N ILE A 29 -3.15 3.09 -7.59
CA ILE A 29 -3.85 2.11 -6.76
C ILE A 29 -5.22 1.88 -7.39
N GLU A 30 -5.55 0.63 -7.63
CA GLU A 30 -6.85 0.25 -8.20
C GLU A 30 -7.47 -0.85 -7.34
N GLU A 31 -8.78 -0.87 -7.27
CA GLU A 31 -9.49 -1.88 -6.48
C GLU A 31 -10.68 -2.41 -7.28
N THR A 32 -10.43 -3.39 -8.17
CA THR A 32 -11.47 -4.03 -8.97
C THR A 32 -10.93 -5.31 -9.59
N PRO A 33 -11.19 -6.49 -9.05
CA PRO A 33 -11.86 -6.78 -7.77
C PRO A 33 -10.95 -6.69 -6.56
N ASP A 34 -9.65 -6.83 -6.73
CA ASP A 34 -8.66 -6.79 -5.66
C ASP A 34 -7.89 -5.47 -5.70
N THR A 35 -7.32 -5.11 -4.55
CA THR A 35 -6.50 -3.91 -4.48
C THR A 35 -5.14 -4.19 -5.11
N VAL A 36 -4.84 -3.49 -6.19
CA VAL A 36 -3.58 -3.61 -6.92
C VAL A 36 -2.81 -2.30 -6.83
N VAL A 37 -1.62 -2.37 -6.29
CA VAL A 37 -0.71 -1.23 -6.19
C VAL A 37 0.33 -1.37 -7.29
N THR A 38 0.36 -0.41 -8.21
CA THR A 38 1.37 -0.38 -9.29
C THR A 38 2.47 0.58 -8.90
N LEU A 39 3.69 0.11 -8.96
CA LEU A 39 4.86 0.89 -8.62
C LEU A 39 5.45 1.56 -9.86
N THR A 40 6.27 2.58 -9.64
CA THR A 40 6.88 3.33 -10.74
C THR A 40 7.80 2.50 -11.62
N ASN A 41 8.30 1.36 -11.12
CA ASN A 41 9.09 0.44 -11.92
C ASN A 41 8.23 -0.57 -12.71
N GLY A 42 6.91 -0.41 -12.68
CA GLY A 42 5.98 -1.30 -13.37
C GLY A 42 5.56 -2.53 -12.59
N LYS A 43 6.14 -2.74 -11.44
CA LYS A 43 5.78 -3.90 -10.60
C LYS A 43 4.39 -3.69 -9.99
N LYS A 44 3.61 -4.75 -9.94
CA LYS A 44 2.26 -4.72 -9.36
C LYS A 44 2.20 -5.61 -8.13
N LEU A 45 1.59 -5.08 -7.08
CA LEU A 45 1.41 -5.80 -5.82
C LEU A 45 -0.07 -5.89 -5.51
N ILE A 46 -0.52 -7.09 -5.15
CA ILE A 46 -1.90 -7.31 -4.72
C ILE A 46 -1.89 -7.36 -3.20
N VAL A 47 -2.71 -6.53 -2.57
CA VAL A 47 -2.71 -6.39 -1.11
C VAL A 47 -4.13 -6.56 -0.55
N ASP A 48 -4.20 -6.86 0.75
CA ASP A 48 -5.46 -7.06 1.45
C ASP A 48 -6.18 -5.76 1.78
N GLU A 49 -5.41 -4.69 2.00
CA GLU A 49 -5.97 -3.41 2.38
C GLU A 49 -6.83 -2.84 1.26
N SER A 50 -7.89 -2.12 1.63
CA SER A 50 -8.69 -1.41 0.64
C SER A 50 -7.91 -0.20 0.11
N MET A 51 -8.31 0.26 -1.06
CA MET A 51 -7.73 1.47 -1.65
C MET A 51 -7.82 2.65 -0.69
N ASP A 52 -8.97 2.80 -0.03
CA ASP A 52 -9.17 3.90 0.92
C ASP A 52 -8.24 3.80 2.12
N ASP A 53 -7.99 2.58 2.60
CA ASP A 53 -7.06 2.37 3.71
C ASP A 53 -5.64 2.80 3.34
N ILE A 54 -5.22 2.47 2.12
CA ILE A 54 -3.88 2.83 1.65
C ILE A 54 -3.76 4.35 1.55
N VAL A 55 -4.76 4.99 0.98
CA VAL A 55 -4.78 6.45 0.86
C VAL A 55 -4.69 7.09 2.24
N ARG A 56 -5.47 6.59 3.21
CA ARG A 56 -5.44 7.13 4.57
C ARG A 56 -4.06 6.98 5.21
N ARG A 57 -3.41 5.84 5.02
CA ARG A 57 -2.07 5.60 5.58
C ARG A 57 -1.05 6.57 5.01
N VAL A 58 -1.10 6.79 3.70
CA VAL A 58 -0.21 7.75 3.04
C VAL A 58 -0.46 9.16 3.53
N MET A 59 -1.72 9.56 3.61
CA MET A 59 -2.09 10.91 4.05
C MET A 59 -1.70 11.14 5.50
N LYS A 60 -1.89 10.16 6.35
CA LYS A 60 -1.52 10.26 7.77
C LYS A 60 -0.02 10.51 7.92
N TYR A 61 0.81 9.81 7.17
CA TYR A 61 2.25 9.99 7.21
C TYR A 61 2.64 11.39 6.73
N ARG A 62 2.03 11.85 5.66
CA ARG A 62 2.32 13.19 5.14
C ARG A 62 1.96 14.29 6.13
N ARG A 63 0.86 14.12 6.87
CA ARG A 63 0.49 15.07 7.93
C ARG A 63 1.53 15.10 9.02
N ALA A 64 1.97 13.95 9.48
CA ALA A 64 2.97 13.86 10.54
C ALA A 64 4.25 14.57 10.13
N LEU A 65 4.68 14.41 8.88
CA LEU A 65 5.88 15.05 8.38
C LEU A 65 5.74 16.57 8.26
N LYS A 66 4.55 17.06 8.00
CA LYS A 66 4.30 18.50 7.86
C LYS A 66 4.28 19.25 9.19
N GLN A 67 4.20 18.54 10.29
CA GLN A 67 4.15 19.16 11.61
C GLN A 67 5.52 19.43 12.20
N PHE A 68 6.57 19.11 11.49
CA PHE A 68 7.94 19.34 11.95
C PHE A 68 8.64 20.45 11.18
#